data_c15ee29c0182f84be300e54fe33a79fd
#
_entry.id   c15ee29c0182f84be300e54fe33a79fd
#
_cell.length_a   1.000
_cell.length_b   1.000
_cell.length_c   1.000
_cell.angle_alpha   90.00
_cell.angle_beta   90.00
_cell.angle_gamma   90.00
#
_symmetry.space_group_name_H-M   'P 1'
#
loop_
_entity.id
_entity.type
_entity.pdbx_description
1 polymer ?
#
loop_
_entity_poly.entity_id
_entity_poly.type
_entity_poly.pdbx_seq_one_letter_code
_entity_poly.pdbx_strand_id
1 'polypeptide(L)'
;MCQRLGMNCNAPTDVNFSFSGVAQRGGRTDQHSDGWGIAFFEGDNSAGCDKGLRHFVDHQPACESPVADLIRRYPIKSRNVIAHIRKATQGRVALENCHPFVRELWGRYWVFAHNGDLKNFAPRLHGSFKPVGSTDSERAFC
;
A
#
# COMPACT_ATOMS: atom_id res chain seq x y z
N MET A 1 -9.95 11.45 4.97
CA MET A 1 -9.73 10.52 3.83
C MET A 1 -8.25 10.19 3.75
N CYS A 2 -7.89 8.96 3.43
CA CYS A 2 -6.49 8.55 3.23
C CYS A 2 -5.89 9.19 1.97
N GLN A 3 -4.56 9.19 1.85
CA GLN A 3 -3.84 9.58 0.63
C GLN A 3 -3.39 8.32 -0.12
N ARG A 4 -3.47 8.35 -1.44
CA ARG A 4 -3.10 7.20 -2.29
C ARG A 4 -2.35 7.67 -3.52
N LEU A 5 -1.30 6.94 -3.87
CA LEU A 5 -0.60 7.03 -5.14
C LEU A 5 -0.78 5.70 -5.88
N GLY A 6 -1.21 5.74 -7.11
CA GLY A 6 -1.22 4.60 -8.02
C GLY A 6 -0.46 4.98 -9.29
N MET A 7 0.46 4.14 -9.73
CA MET A 7 1.20 4.31 -10.97
C MET A 7 1.10 3.04 -11.80
N ASN A 8 0.79 3.23 -13.08
CA ASN A 8 0.90 2.19 -14.10
C ASN A 8 1.52 2.85 -15.34
N CYS A 9 2.75 2.52 -15.62
CA CYS A 9 3.57 3.17 -16.65
C CYS A 9 4.00 2.19 -17.73
N ASN A 10 4.16 2.68 -18.95
CA ASN A 10 4.67 1.86 -20.08
C ASN A 10 6.19 1.59 -20.00
N ALA A 11 6.91 2.35 -19.16
CA ALA A 11 8.33 2.18 -18.88
C ALA A 11 8.59 2.25 -17.38
N PRO A 12 9.65 1.60 -16.85
CA PRO A 12 10.04 1.74 -15.46
C PRO A 12 10.33 3.19 -15.11
N THR A 13 9.56 3.74 -14.18
CA THR A 13 9.61 5.15 -13.80
C THR A 13 10.06 5.28 -12.35
N ASP A 14 10.85 6.31 -12.06
CA ASP A 14 11.30 6.62 -10.71
C ASP A 14 10.12 7.05 -9.82
N VAL A 15 10.01 6.40 -8.69
CA VAL A 15 8.91 6.58 -7.73
C VAL A 15 9.28 7.52 -6.60
N ASN A 16 10.58 7.72 -6.35
CA ASN A 16 11.06 8.41 -5.15
C ASN A 16 10.54 9.83 -5.02
N PHE A 17 10.47 10.57 -6.12
CA PHE A 17 9.93 11.93 -6.10
C PHE A 17 8.45 11.93 -5.66
N SER A 18 7.64 11.10 -6.28
CA SER A 18 6.20 11.00 -5.97
C SER A 18 5.97 10.46 -4.58
N PHE A 19 6.72 9.44 -4.16
CA PHE A 19 6.63 8.87 -2.81
C PHE A 19 7.07 9.87 -1.73
N SER A 20 8.11 10.66 -1.96
CA SER A 20 8.56 11.70 -1.04
C SER A 20 7.47 12.74 -0.80
N GLY A 21 6.76 13.17 -1.83
CA GLY A 21 5.61 14.06 -1.71
C GLY A 21 4.44 13.45 -0.94
N VAL A 22 4.16 12.16 -1.16
CA VAL A 22 3.12 11.43 -0.43
C VAL A 22 3.53 11.23 1.03
N ALA A 23 4.77 10.85 1.31
CA ALA A 23 5.28 10.62 2.66
C ALA A 23 5.27 11.89 3.53
N GLN A 24 5.54 13.08 2.94
CA GLN A 24 5.43 14.36 3.68
C GLN A 24 4.01 14.65 4.15
N ARG A 25 2.99 14.20 3.42
CA ARG A 25 1.59 14.32 3.83
C ARG A 25 1.22 13.36 4.96
N GLY A 26 2.04 12.35 5.19
CA GLY A 26 1.88 11.37 6.27
C GLY A 26 2.38 11.89 7.62
N GLY A 27 1.74 12.93 8.16
CA GLY A 27 1.99 13.47 9.49
C GLY A 27 2.73 14.81 9.55
N ARG A 28 3.36 15.28 8.46
CA ARG A 28 4.07 16.55 8.45
C ARG A 28 3.23 17.73 7.96
N THR A 29 2.53 17.54 6.83
CA THR A 29 1.71 18.60 6.23
C THR A 29 0.21 18.32 6.33
N ASP A 30 -0.17 17.11 6.74
CA ASP A 30 -1.56 16.67 6.89
C ASP A 30 -1.70 15.70 8.08
N GLN A 31 -2.91 15.54 8.60
CA GLN A 31 -3.24 14.71 9.77
C GLN A 31 -3.34 13.20 9.44
N HIS A 32 -2.53 12.71 8.49
CA HIS A 32 -2.53 11.30 8.08
C HIS A 32 -1.39 10.57 8.77
N SER A 33 -1.58 10.19 10.04
CA SER A 33 -0.52 9.65 10.92
C SER A 33 -0.72 8.19 11.31
N ASP A 34 -1.70 7.48 10.71
CA ASP A 34 -2.15 6.19 11.21
C ASP A 34 -1.57 5.00 10.41
N GLY A 35 -0.38 5.21 9.86
CA GLY A 35 0.37 4.22 9.10
C GLY A 35 0.41 4.49 7.60
N TRP A 36 1.30 3.77 6.93
CA TRP A 36 1.51 3.90 5.49
C TRP A 36 2.02 2.58 4.90
N GLY A 37 2.07 2.52 3.58
CA GLY A 37 2.76 1.45 2.89
C GLY A 37 2.94 1.74 1.41
N ILE A 38 3.84 0.98 0.81
CA ILE A 38 4.13 0.98 -0.62
C ILE A 38 4.36 -0.45 -1.10
N ALA A 39 3.81 -0.76 -2.25
CA ALA A 39 4.07 -2.00 -2.97
C ALA A 39 4.41 -1.69 -4.42
N PHE A 40 5.43 -2.36 -4.95
CA PHE A 40 5.83 -2.22 -6.34
C PHE A 40 6.45 -3.50 -6.88
N PHE A 41 6.31 -3.70 -8.18
CA PHE A 41 6.91 -4.83 -8.87
C PHE A 41 8.27 -4.41 -9.45
N GLU A 42 9.32 -5.11 -9.05
CA GLU A 42 10.69 -4.89 -9.52
C GLU A 42 10.96 -5.74 -10.76
N GLY A 43 11.55 -5.13 -11.77
CA GLY A 43 12.02 -5.81 -12.96
C GLY A 43 12.00 -4.89 -14.19
N ASP A 44 12.97 -5.11 -15.06
CA ASP A 44 13.02 -4.55 -16.41
C ASP A 44 12.43 -5.59 -17.38
N ASN A 45 11.11 -5.69 -17.37
CA ASN A 45 10.49 -6.79 -18.09
C ASN A 45 10.00 -6.37 -19.47
N SER A 46 10.86 -6.56 -20.45
CA SER A 46 10.46 -6.60 -21.86
C SER A 46 9.43 -7.74 -22.16
N ALA A 47 9.25 -8.68 -21.24
CA ALA A 47 8.34 -9.84 -21.37
C ALA A 47 6.99 -9.69 -20.64
N GLY A 48 6.72 -8.57 -19.99
CA GLY A 48 5.37 -8.19 -19.57
C GLY A 48 4.84 -8.68 -18.23
N CYS A 49 5.60 -9.43 -17.42
CA CYS A 49 5.13 -9.92 -16.12
C CYS A 49 6.22 -9.93 -15.07
N ASP A 50 6.47 -8.77 -14.46
CA ASP A 50 7.26 -8.73 -13.23
C ASP A 50 6.49 -9.46 -12.13
N LYS A 51 7.08 -10.54 -11.61
CA LYS A 51 6.50 -11.32 -10.53
C LYS A 51 7.05 -10.95 -9.16
N GLY A 52 8.23 -10.32 -9.13
CA GLY A 52 8.87 -9.91 -7.90
C GLY A 52 8.17 -8.70 -7.27
N LEU A 53 7.54 -8.92 -6.12
CA LEU A 53 6.88 -7.87 -5.37
C LEU A 53 7.78 -7.43 -4.21
N ARG A 54 7.98 -6.11 -4.07
CA ARG A 54 8.43 -5.51 -2.82
C ARG A 54 7.26 -4.83 -2.13
N HIS A 55 7.14 -5.09 -0.83
CA HIS A 55 6.07 -4.57 -0.02
C HIS A 55 6.62 -4.08 1.32
N PHE A 56 6.39 -2.81 1.62
CA PHE A 56 6.81 -2.17 2.86
C PHE A 56 5.60 -1.50 3.50
N VAL A 57 5.40 -1.75 4.77
CA VAL A 57 4.34 -1.16 5.59
C VAL A 57 4.87 -0.75 6.94
N ASP A 58 4.34 0.32 7.50
CA ASP A 58 4.62 0.74 8.86
C ASP A 58 3.36 1.38 9.47
N HIS A 59 3.16 1.18 10.76
CA HIS A 59 2.05 1.79 11.49
C HIS A 59 2.39 3.19 12.03
N GLN A 60 3.66 3.57 12.01
CA GLN A 60 4.12 4.90 12.37
C GLN A 60 3.77 5.91 11.26
N PRO A 61 3.69 7.21 11.58
CA PRO A 61 3.58 8.25 10.55
C PRO A 61 4.72 8.17 9.53
N ALA A 62 4.41 8.32 8.25
CA ALA A 62 5.44 8.20 7.20
C ALA A 62 6.58 9.20 7.32
N CYS A 63 6.34 10.37 7.95
CA CYS A 63 7.38 11.37 8.18
C CYS A 63 8.34 11.01 9.32
N GLU A 64 7.97 10.06 10.19
CA GLU A 64 8.76 9.61 11.36
C GLU A 64 9.28 8.18 11.18
N SER A 65 8.84 7.48 10.16
CA SER A 65 9.17 6.08 9.92
C SER A 65 10.60 5.89 9.38
N PRO A 66 11.46 5.16 10.08
CA PRO A 66 12.79 4.79 9.54
C PRO A 66 12.70 3.98 8.25
N VAL A 67 11.64 3.20 8.07
CA VAL A 67 11.38 2.43 6.85
C VAL A 67 11.06 3.37 5.69
N ALA A 68 10.28 4.42 5.92
CA ALA A 68 10.01 5.43 4.90
C ALA A 68 11.30 6.18 4.50
N ASP A 69 12.19 6.45 5.46
CA ASP A 69 13.50 7.05 5.17
C ASP A 69 14.37 6.15 4.31
N LEU A 70 14.39 4.85 4.57
CA LEU A 70 15.09 3.88 3.75
C LEU A 70 14.55 3.88 2.31
N ILE A 71 13.23 3.84 2.15
CA ILE A 71 12.57 3.83 0.84
C ILE A 71 12.88 5.12 0.06
N ARG A 72 12.88 6.27 0.72
CA ARG A 72 13.23 7.55 0.06
C ARG A 72 14.66 7.60 -0.49
N ARG A 73 15.58 6.83 0.10
CA ARG A 73 16.99 6.74 -0.32
C ARG A 73 17.23 5.62 -1.33
N TYR A 74 16.31 4.68 -1.45
CA TYR A 74 16.42 3.55 -2.36
C TYR A 74 15.89 3.94 -3.75
N PRO A 75 16.70 3.81 -4.81
CA PRO A 75 16.25 4.16 -6.17
C PRO A 75 15.25 3.11 -6.67
N ILE A 76 13.97 3.45 -6.59
CA ILE A 76 12.88 2.59 -7.04
C ILE A 76 12.49 2.97 -8.47
N LYS A 77 12.70 2.05 -9.41
CA LYS A 77 12.14 2.14 -10.75
C LYS A 77 11.15 1.01 -10.96
N SER A 78 9.90 1.34 -11.25
CA SER A 78 8.85 0.35 -11.44
C SER A 78 7.81 0.85 -12.44
N ARG A 79 7.13 -0.08 -13.07
CA ARG A 79 5.96 0.20 -13.92
C ARG A 79 4.67 0.26 -13.11
N ASN A 80 4.59 -0.52 -12.04
CA ASN A 80 3.37 -0.67 -11.24
C ASN A 80 3.68 -0.45 -9.77
N VAL A 81 3.09 0.62 -9.22
CA VAL A 81 3.27 1.02 -7.82
C VAL A 81 1.94 1.39 -7.21
N ILE A 82 1.71 0.96 -6.00
CA ILE A 82 0.65 1.46 -5.13
C ILE A 82 1.27 1.92 -3.82
N ALA A 83 1.07 3.18 -3.45
CA ALA A 83 1.38 3.69 -2.12
C ALA A 83 0.14 4.27 -1.46
N HIS A 84 0.07 4.15 -0.15
CA HIS A 84 -1.07 4.56 0.65
C HIS A 84 -0.61 5.15 1.97
N ILE A 85 -1.17 6.30 2.34
CA ILE A 85 -1.04 6.89 3.67
C ILE A 85 -2.40 6.79 4.35
N ARG A 86 -2.42 6.15 5.50
CA ARG A 86 -3.64 5.86 6.22
C ARG A 86 -4.05 7.04 7.11
N LYS A 87 -5.34 7.35 7.09
CA LYS A 87 -6.07 8.03 8.16
C LYS A 87 -7.16 7.07 8.63
N ALA A 88 -7.04 6.57 9.83
CA ALA A 88 -7.96 5.57 10.35
C ALA A 88 -9.35 6.17 10.56
N THR A 89 -10.32 5.64 9.87
CA THR A 89 -11.75 5.86 10.12
C THR A 89 -12.36 4.65 10.79
N GLN A 90 -11.81 3.47 10.51
CA GLN A 90 -12.17 2.19 11.11
C GLN A 90 -10.92 1.35 11.38
N GLY A 91 -10.99 0.51 12.41
CA GLY A 91 -9.88 -0.32 12.86
C GLY A 91 -8.80 0.48 13.60
N ARG A 92 -8.11 -0.20 14.51
CA ARG A 92 -7.02 0.41 15.29
C ARG A 92 -5.83 0.78 14.42
N VAL A 93 -4.99 1.68 14.91
CA VAL A 93 -3.67 1.94 14.34
C VAL A 93 -2.79 0.73 14.67
N ALA A 94 -2.52 -0.10 13.67
CA ALA A 94 -1.77 -1.34 13.78
C ALA A 94 -1.23 -1.74 12.41
N LEU A 95 -0.14 -2.49 12.40
CA LEU A 95 0.57 -2.86 11.18
C LEU A 95 -0.31 -3.68 10.22
N GLU A 96 -1.09 -4.62 10.77
CA GLU A 96 -2.02 -5.45 10.02
C GLU A 96 -3.16 -4.68 9.33
N ASN A 97 -3.37 -3.43 9.71
CA ASN A 97 -4.38 -2.54 9.12
C ASN A 97 -3.79 -1.54 8.11
N CYS A 98 -2.48 -1.62 7.83
CA CYS A 98 -1.84 -0.75 6.86
C CYS A 98 -2.04 -1.26 5.43
N HIS A 99 -2.31 -0.33 4.51
CA HIS A 99 -2.38 -0.62 3.08
C HIS A 99 -1.02 -0.39 2.41
N PRO A 100 -0.77 -0.98 1.23
CA PRO A 100 -1.64 -1.92 0.52
C PRO A 100 -1.61 -3.32 1.13
N PHE A 101 -2.70 -4.07 0.96
CA PHE A 101 -2.76 -5.49 1.28
C PHE A 101 -2.21 -6.33 0.14
N VAL A 102 -1.62 -7.47 0.47
CA VAL A 102 -1.04 -8.41 -0.51
C VAL A 102 -1.58 -9.81 -0.26
N ARG A 103 -1.97 -10.48 -1.33
CA ARG A 103 -2.33 -11.90 -1.36
C ARG A 103 -1.69 -12.58 -2.55
N GLU A 104 -1.32 -13.84 -2.36
CA GLU A 104 -0.96 -14.71 -3.49
C GLU A 104 -2.22 -15.45 -3.94
N LEU A 105 -2.48 -15.48 -5.25
CA LEU A 105 -3.55 -16.27 -5.84
C LEU A 105 -3.15 -16.64 -7.28
N TRP A 106 -3.23 -17.93 -7.60
CA TRP A 106 -2.87 -18.50 -8.91
C TRP A 106 -1.42 -18.22 -9.33
N GLY A 107 -0.48 -18.27 -8.39
CA GLY A 107 0.94 -18.03 -8.63
C GLY A 107 1.27 -16.57 -8.95
N ARG A 108 0.43 -15.63 -8.52
CA ARG A 108 0.61 -14.18 -8.71
C ARG A 108 0.35 -13.43 -7.41
N TYR A 109 1.05 -12.33 -7.23
CA TYR A 109 0.71 -11.37 -6.18
C TYR A 109 -0.38 -10.42 -6.64
N TRP A 110 -1.37 -10.27 -5.80
CA TRP A 110 -2.43 -9.29 -5.91
C TRP A 110 -2.22 -8.24 -4.84
N VAL A 111 -2.25 -6.98 -5.25
CA VAL A 111 -2.01 -5.83 -4.39
C VAL A 111 -3.26 -4.97 -4.39
N PHE A 112 -3.76 -4.65 -3.21
CA PHE A 112 -5.01 -3.92 -3.05
C PHE A 112 -4.86 -2.76 -2.06
N ALA A 113 -5.34 -1.59 -2.44
CA ALA A 113 -5.51 -0.46 -1.54
C ALA A 113 -6.86 0.21 -1.80
N HIS A 114 -7.57 0.50 -0.72
CA HIS A 114 -8.86 1.18 -0.77
C HIS A 114 -8.79 2.48 0.03
N ASN A 115 -9.41 3.52 -0.50
CA ASN A 115 -9.57 4.81 0.17
C ASN A 115 -11.06 5.11 0.29
N GLY A 116 -11.61 4.85 1.45
CA GLY A 116 -13.03 5.02 1.72
C GLY A 116 -13.48 4.23 2.95
N ASP A 117 -14.78 4.17 3.13
CA ASP A 117 -15.48 3.44 4.19
C ASP A 117 -16.62 2.64 3.54
N LEU A 118 -16.57 1.33 3.69
CA LEU A 118 -17.58 0.40 3.14
C LEU A 118 -18.72 0.23 4.15
N LYS A 119 -19.67 1.12 4.09
CA LYS A 119 -20.84 1.09 4.99
C LYS A 119 -21.72 -0.13 4.71
N ASN A 120 -22.18 -0.78 5.78
CA ASN A 120 -23.06 -1.95 5.71
C ASN A 120 -22.48 -3.13 4.90
N PHE A 121 -21.14 -3.22 4.85
CA PHE A 121 -20.42 -4.24 4.10
C PHE A 121 -19.99 -5.38 5.03
N ALA A 122 -20.69 -6.49 4.97
CA ALA A 122 -20.40 -7.70 5.75
C ALA A 122 -20.51 -8.96 4.87
N PRO A 123 -19.67 -9.14 3.86
CA PRO A 123 -19.76 -10.28 2.97
C PRO A 123 -19.47 -11.59 3.71
N ARG A 124 -20.09 -12.67 3.25
CA ARG A 124 -19.62 -14.01 3.60
C ARG A 124 -18.29 -14.28 2.92
N LEU A 125 -17.29 -14.58 3.71
CA LEU A 125 -15.99 -14.96 3.18
C LEU A 125 -15.99 -16.46 2.90
N HIS A 126 -15.82 -16.80 1.64
CA HIS A 126 -15.70 -18.18 1.15
C HIS A 126 -14.24 -18.40 0.74
N GLY A 127 -13.68 -19.55 1.11
CA GLY A 127 -12.32 -19.91 0.73
C GLY A 127 -11.28 -19.66 1.80
N SER A 128 -10.03 -19.65 1.38
CA SER A 128 -8.86 -19.68 2.27
C SER A 128 -8.45 -18.33 2.84
N PHE A 129 -8.85 -17.23 2.19
CA PHE A 129 -8.46 -15.90 2.62
C PHE A 129 -9.36 -15.42 3.76
N LYS A 130 -8.72 -14.97 4.81
CA LYS A 130 -9.36 -14.36 5.99
C LYS A 130 -8.66 -13.06 6.32
N PRO A 131 -9.36 -12.02 6.78
CA PRO A 131 -8.70 -10.82 7.26
C PRO A 131 -7.88 -11.12 8.51
N VAL A 132 -6.68 -10.57 8.56
CA VAL A 132 -5.78 -10.59 9.72
C VAL A 132 -6.07 -9.38 10.60
N GLY A 133 -6.29 -8.24 9.96
CA GLY A 133 -6.67 -7.00 10.62
C GLY A 133 -8.17 -6.87 10.82
N SER A 134 -8.58 -5.65 11.08
CA SER A 134 -9.97 -5.31 11.44
C SER A 134 -10.63 -4.32 10.47
N THR A 135 -10.01 -4.07 9.30
CA THR A 135 -10.54 -3.11 8.34
C THR A 135 -11.57 -3.74 7.40
N ASP A 136 -12.55 -2.96 7.02
CA ASP A 136 -13.52 -3.26 5.96
C ASP A 136 -12.83 -3.51 4.61
N SER A 137 -11.78 -2.76 4.36
CA SER A 137 -10.97 -2.84 3.14
C SER A 137 -10.29 -4.19 2.99
N GLU A 138 -9.66 -4.72 4.05
CA GLU A 138 -9.05 -6.05 4.01
C GLU A 138 -10.12 -7.12 3.81
N ARG A 139 -11.28 -6.96 4.48
CA ARG A 139 -12.40 -7.87 4.31
C ARG A 139 -12.92 -7.89 2.87
N ALA A 140 -12.89 -6.74 2.18
CA ALA A 140 -13.25 -6.66 0.77
C ALA A 140 -12.24 -7.38 -0.14
N PHE A 141 -10.99 -7.46 0.29
CA PHE A 141 -9.93 -8.12 -0.46
C PHE A 141 -9.88 -9.64 -0.24
N CYS A 142 -10.52 -10.15 0.81
CA CYS A 142 -10.64 -11.57 1.10
C CYS A 142 -11.84 -12.20 0.39
#